data_1ec59a05a0db56748a7c3ff566ca6811
#
_entry.id   1ec59a05a0db56748a7c3ff566ca6811
#
_cell.length_a   1.000
_cell.length_b   1.000
_cell.length_c   1.000
_cell.angle_alpha   90.00
_cell.angle_beta   90.00
_cell.angle_gamma   90.00
#
_symmetry.space_group_name_H-M   'P 1'
#
loop_
_entity.id
_entity.type
_entity.pdbx_description
1 polymer ?
#
loop_
_entity_poly.entity_id
_entity_poly.type
_entity_poly.pdbx_seq_one_letter_code
_entity_poly.pdbx_strand_id
1 'polypeptide(L)'
;MIELKNISKTYTRGEHGIVQALKEVSFRIASGEFVAVRGASGSGKSTLLNILGCLDLPTAGSYRLDGEDVARHSDQQLARVRNAKIGFIFQSFNLLPRTTALENVEVPMVYDQGLVDRKRAVAALERVGLAARASHFSSELSGGEQQRVAVARALINNPALVLADEPTGNLDLNAGREVMALLSDLHREGRTILLVTHDDAVAAYASRDIILRDGSVVSDHTHATSLVEGTR
;
A
#
# COMPACT_ATOMS: atom_id res chain seq x y z
N MET A 1 10.30 2.93 11.58
CA MET A 1 9.06 2.37 11.03
C MET A 1 9.31 1.01 10.37
N ILE A 2 9.97 0.95 9.23
CA ILE A 2 10.34 -0.29 8.51
C ILE A 2 11.86 -0.47 8.53
N GLU A 3 12.32 -1.70 8.80
CA GLU A 3 13.72 -2.10 8.65
C GLU A 3 13.79 -3.47 7.99
N LEU A 4 14.38 -3.53 6.80
CA LEU A 4 14.71 -4.76 6.10
C LEU A 4 16.22 -4.99 6.15
N LYS A 5 16.64 -6.21 6.48
CA LYS A 5 18.04 -6.63 6.47
C LYS A 5 18.19 -7.94 5.72
N ASN A 6 18.91 -7.91 4.60
CA ASN A 6 19.26 -9.04 3.76
C ASN A 6 18.06 -9.93 3.39
N ILE A 7 16.91 -9.29 3.09
CA ILE A 7 15.68 -9.98 2.72
C ILE A 7 15.89 -10.69 1.39
N SER A 8 15.74 -12.00 1.41
CA SER A 8 15.70 -12.83 0.23
C SER A 8 14.39 -13.59 0.14
N LYS A 9 13.87 -13.74 -1.08
CA LYS A 9 12.66 -14.53 -1.34
C LYS A 9 12.86 -15.44 -2.52
N THR A 10 12.62 -16.72 -2.30
CA THR A 10 12.73 -17.77 -3.31
C THR A 10 11.41 -18.52 -3.40
N TYR A 11 10.92 -18.70 -4.62
CA TYR A 11 9.74 -19.53 -4.91
C TYR A 11 10.16 -20.78 -5.66
N THR A 12 9.62 -21.94 -5.25
CA THR A 12 9.76 -23.20 -5.96
C THR A 12 8.58 -23.39 -6.89
N ARG A 13 8.81 -23.47 -8.20
CA ARG A 13 7.77 -23.69 -9.22
C ARG A 13 7.79 -25.14 -9.71
N GLY A 14 7.41 -26.10 -8.87
CA GLY A 14 7.35 -27.53 -9.24
C GLY A 14 8.57 -27.97 -10.03
N GLU A 15 8.37 -28.59 -11.21
CA GLU A 15 9.47 -29.04 -12.10
C GLU A 15 10.17 -27.90 -12.85
N HIS A 16 9.65 -26.66 -12.80
CA HIS A 16 10.20 -25.51 -13.53
C HIS A 16 11.30 -24.75 -12.78
N GLY A 17 11.79 -25.31 -11.66
CA GLY A 17 12.96 -24.80 -10.96
C GLY A 17 12.69 -23.77 -9.88
N ILE A 18 13.76 -23.12 -9.42
CA ILE A 18 13.77 -22.15 -8.32
C ILE A 18 13.85 -20.75 -8.92
N VAL A 19 12.97 -19.85 -8.50
CA VAL A 19 12.97 -18.42 -8.85
C VAL A 19 13.30 -17.60 -7.62
N GLN A 20 14.44 -16.94 -7.61
CA GLN A 20 14.83 -16.00 -6.57
C GLN A 20 14.29 -14.61 -6.92
N ALA A 21 13.17 -14.24 -6.30
CA ALA A 21 12.45 -13.00 -6.57
C ALA A 21 13.07 -11.79 -5.85
N LEU A 22 13.69 -11.99 -4.68
CA LEU A 22 14.46 -10.97 -3.96
C LEU A 22 15.81 -11.53 -3.51
N LYS A 23 16.84 -10.66 -3.55
CA LYS A 23 18.24 -11.00 -3.29
C LYS A 23 18.83 -9.98 -2.32
N GLU A 24 18.93 -10.33 -1.04
CA GLU A 24 19.58 -9.56 0.02
C GLU A 24 19.16 -8.09 0.10
N VAL A 25 17.86 -7.83 -0.12
CA VAL A 25 17.28 -6.48 -0.08
C VAL A 25 17.40 -5.92 1.32
N SER A 26 18.02 -4.74 1.44
CA SER A 26 18.21 -4.04 2.72
C SER A 26 17.92 -2.55 2.54
N PHE A 27 17.01 -2.01 3.33
CA PHE A 27 16.76 -0.58 3.47
C PHE A 27 15.95 -0.29 4.73
N ARG A 28 15.83 0.99 5.08
CA ARG A 28 14.99 1.46 6.19
C ARG A 28 14.06 2.57 5.69
N ILE A 29 12.85 2.61 6.25
CA ILE A 29 11.90 3.70 6.05
C ILE A 29 11.55 4.24 7.44
N ALA A 30 11.74 5.54 7.64
CA ALA A 30 11.35 6.21 8.87
C ALA A 30 9.83 6.44 8.93
N SER A 31 9.31 6.75 10.11
CA SER A 31 7.91 7.16 10.24
C SER A 31 7.69 8.48 9.52
N GLY A 32 6.61 8.60 8.78
CA GLY A 32 6.26 9.81 8.05
C GLY A 32 7.00 9.99 6.71
N GLU A 33 7.77 9.01 6.23
CA GLU A 33 8.35 9.07 4.88
C GLU A 33 7.32 8.72 3.80
N PHE A 34 7.43 9.36 2.64
CA PHE A 34 6.77 8.97 1.40
C PHE A 34 7.83 8.44 0.43
N VAL A 35 7.81 7.13 0.20
CA VAL A 35 8.83 6.42 -0.57
C VAL A 35 8.20 5.77 -1.79
N ALA A 36 8.79 5.94 -2.97
CA ALA A 36 8.46 5.21 -4.18
C ALA A 36 9.41 4.03 -4.39
N VAL A 37 8.86 2.85 -4.64
CA VAL A 37 9.60 1.66 -5.10
C VAL A 37 9.36 1.48 -6.58
N ARG A 38 10.45 1.58 -7.36
CA ARG A 38 10.42 1.58 -8.82
C ARG A 38 11.21 0.41 -9.39
N GLY A 39 10.97 0.10 -10.65
CA GLY A 39 11.69 -0.94 -11.39
C GLY A 39 10.85 -1.55 -12.51
N ALA A 40 11.51 -2.24 -13.44
CA ALA A 40 10.84 -2.93 -14.54
C ALA A 40 9.87 -4.03 -14.07
N SER A 41 9.01 -4.51 -14.96
CA SER A 41 8.20 -5.70 -14.68
C SER A 41 9.12 -6.88 -14.34
N GLY A 42 8.74 -7.67 -13.33
CA GLY A 42 9.55 -8.80 -12.85
C GLY A 42 10.75 -8.44 -11.96
N SER A 43 11.00 -7.16 -11.64
CA SER A 43 12.12 -6.76 -10.77
C SER A 43 11.99 -7.15 -9.29
N GLY A 44 10.82 -7.69 -8.86
CA GLY A 44 10.60 -8.12 -7.47
C GLY A 44 9.69 -7.18 -6.66
N LYS A 45 9.15 -6.09 -7.23
CA LYS A 45 8.32 -5.08 -6.51
C LYS A 45 7.12 -5.69 -5.81
N SER A 46 6.32 -6.50 -6.50
CA SER A 46 5.13 -7.13 -5.90
C SER A 46 5.51 -8.13 -4.80
N THR A 47 6.62 -8.86 -4.96
CA THR A 47 7.15 -9.74 -3.91
C THR A 47 7.58 -8.94 -2.69
N LEU A 48 8.28 -7.81 -2.89
CA LEU A 48 8.67 -6.91 -1.81
C LEU A 48 7.44 -6.34 -1.10
N LEU A 49 6.45 -5.88 -1.85
CA LEU A 49 5.21 -5.34 -1.30
C LEU A 49 4.43 -6.39 -0.50
N ASN A 50 4.38 -7.64 -0.96
CA ASN A 50 3.75 -8.74 -0.22
C ASN A 50 4.45 -9.01 1.11
N ILE A 51 5.79 -8.97 1.15
CA ILE A 51 6.55 -9.14 2.41
C ILE A 51 6.30 -7.95 3.33
N LEU A 52 6.40 -6.71 2.83
CA LEU A 52 6.13 -5.51 3.63
C LEU A 52 4.70 -5.47 4.14
N GLY A 53 3.78 -6.00 3.36
CA GLY A 53 2.37 -6.11 3.70
C GLY A 53 2.02 -7.29 4.62
N CYS A 54 3.00 -8.07 5.07
CA CYS A 54 2.76 -9.28 5.85
C CYS A 54 1.79 -10.27 5.15
N LEU A 55 1.79 -10.29 3.82
CA LEU A 55 1.06 -11.24 2.99
C LEU A 55 1.90 -12.47 2.65
N ASP A 56 3.21 -12.33 2.72
CA ASP A 56 4.19 -13.41 2.50
C ASP A 56 5.37 -13.23 3.46
N LEU A 57 6.11 -14.30 3.70
CA LEU A 57 7.30 -14.30 4.53
C LEU A 57 8.56 -14.34 3.67
N PRO A 58 9.65 -13.67 4.08
CA PRO A 58 10.94 -13.84 3.42
C PRO A 58 11.47 -15.27 3.63
N THR A 59 12.26 -15.76 2.67
CA THR A 59 12.99 -17.04 2.81
C THR A 59 14.20 -16.89 3.73
N ALA A 60 14.82 -15.70 3.73
CA ALA A 60 15.94 -15.34 4.60
C ALA A 60 15.96 -13.84 4.89
N GLY A 61 16.70 -13.44 5.91
CA GLY A 61 16.80 -12.06 6.37
C GLY A 61 15.88 -11.75 7.54
N SER A 62 15.77 -10.47 7.89
CA SER A 62 14.88 -10.00 8.96
C SER A 62 14.07 -8.80 8.51
N TYR A 63 12.79 -8.77 8.91
CA TYR A 63 11.88 -7.67 8.68
C TYR A 63 11.32 -7.17 10.01
N ARG A 64 11.59 -5.91 10.33
CA ARG A 64 10.98 -5.25 11.49
C ARG A 64 10.01 -4.17 11.06
N LEU A 65 8.82 -4.20 11.66
CA LEU A 65 7.78 -3.20 11.54
C LEU A 65 7.53 -2.60 12.93
N ASP A 66 7.79 -1.30 13.10
CA ASP A 66 7.75 -0.60 14.40
C ASP A 66 8.60 -1.28 15.49
N GLY A 67 9.78 -1.78 15.10
CA GLY A 67 10.70 -2.46 16.01
C GLY A 67 10.37 -3.94 16.29
N GLU A 68 9.20 -4.43 15.89
CA GLU A 68 8.75 -5.81 16.05
C GLU A 68 9.22 -6.67 14.87
N ASP A 69 9.89 -7.80 15.14
CA ASP A 69 10.35 -8.74 14.10
C ASP A 69 9.18 -9.59 13.61
N VAL A 70 8.62 -9.21 12.47
CA VAL A 70 7.45 -9.89 11.88
C VAL A 70 7.81 -11.10 11.03
N ALA A 71 9.09 -11.29 10.68
CA ALA A 71 9.52 -12.43 9.87
C ALA A 71 9.34 -13.79 10.59
N ARG A 72 9.16 -13.76 11.91
CA ARG A 72 8.97 -14.96 12.75
C ARG A 72 7.55 -15.16 13.24
N HIS A 73 6.62 -14.32 12.78
CA HIS A 73 5.23 -14.38 13.21
C HIS A 73 4.49 -15.56 12.57
N SER A 74 3.54 -16.12 13.31
CA SER A 74 2.54 -17.04 12.76
C SER A 74 1.56 -16.30 11.84
N ASP A 75 0.87 -17.02 10.96
CA ASP A 75 -0.12 -16.44 10.05
C ASP A 75 -1.19 -15.62 10.80
N GLN A 76 -1.60 -16.07 11.98
CA GLN A 76 -2.56 -15.34 12.82
C GLN A 76 -1.99 -14.02 13.34
N GLN A 77 -0.71 -14.02 13.75
CA GLN A 77 -0.03 -12.80 14.19
C GLN A 77 0.17 -11.82 13.02
N LEU A 78 0.59 -12.33 11.85
CA LEU A 78 0.70 -11.53 10.63
C LEU A 78 -0.64 -10.91 10.23
N ALA A 79 -1.75 -11.67 10.33
CA ALA A 79 -3.08 -11.14 10.04
C ALA A 79 -3.48 -9.99 10.98
N ARG A 80 -3.14 -10.09 12.27
CA ARG A 80 -3.37 -9.00 13.25
C ARG A 80 -2.51 -7.77 12.96
N VAL A 81 -1.21 -7.94 12.69
CA VAL A 81 -0.30 -6.86 12.31
C VAL A 81 -0.81 -6.16 11.06
N ARG A 82 -1.17 -6.93 10.03
CA ARG A 82 -1.71 -6.43 8.77
C ARG A 82 -2.97 -5.58 8.98
N ASN A 83 -3.93 -6.10 9.75
CA ASN A 83 -5.18 -5.40 10.01
C ASN A 83 -5.00 -4.12 10.83
N ALA A 84 -4.11 -4.13 11.82
CA ALA A 84 -3.91 -3.00 12.73
C ALA A 84 -2.95 -1.92 12.20
N LYS A 85 -1.89 -2.32 11.46
CA LYS A 85 -0.78 -1.43 11.14
C LYS A 85 -0.67 -1.08 9.66
N ILE A 86 -1.34 -1.81 8.74
CA ILE A 86 -1.12 -1.69 7.30
C ILE A 86 -2.43 -1.43 6.56
N GLY A 87 -2.46 -0.35 5.79
CA GLY A 87 -3.54 -0.08 4.84
C GLY A 87 -3.07 -0.40 3.41
N PHE A 88 -3.87 -1.17 2.67
CA PHE A 88 -3.56 -1.54 1.29
C PHE A 88 -4.41 -0.81 0.28
N ILE A 89 -3.76 -0.31 -0.76
CA ILE A 89 -4.39 0.29 -1.94
C ILE A 89 -3.82 -0.43 -3.16
N PHE A 90 -4.68 -1.13 -3.92
CA PHE A 90 -4.28 -1.92 -5.08
C PHE A 90 -4.72 -1.29 -6.40
N GLN A 91 -4.02 -1.58 -7.46
CA GLN A 91 -4.36 -1.16 -8.82
C GLN A 91 -5.77 -1.60 -9.25
N SER A 92 -6.19 -2.81 -8.88
CA SER A 92 -7.50 -3.37 -9.23
C SER A 92 -8.59 -3.07 -8.18
N PHE A 93 -8.37 -2.08 -7.30
CA PHE A 93 -9.26 -1.66 -6.22
C PHE A 93 -9.55 -2.75 -5.18
N ASN A 94 -9.69 -3.99 -5.59
CA ASN A 94 -9.99 -5.18 -4.79
C ASN A 94 -11.19 -4.96 -3.84
N LEU A 95 -12.24 -4.29 -4.34
CA LEU A 95 -13.49 -4.16 -3.63
C LEU A 95 -14.25 -5.49 -3.69
N LEU A 96 -14.95 -5.80 -2.61
CA LEU A 96 -15.83 -6.96 -2.58
C LEU A 96 -16.98 -6.73 -3.56
N PRO A 97 -17.27 -7.69 -4.46
CA PRO A 97 -18.40 -7.58 -5.36
C PRO A 97 -19.72 -7.72 -4.60
N ARG A 98 -20.78 -7.12 -5.10
CA ARG A 98 -22.13 -7.17 -4.53
C ARG A 98 -22.24 -6.62 -3.10
N THR A 99 -21.31 -5.75 -2.73
CA THR A 99 -21.31 -4.99 -1.48
C THR A 99 -21.29 -3.50 -1.79
N THR A 100 -21.85 -2.70 -0.90
CA THR A 100 -21.85 -1.24 -1.02
C THR A 100 -20.49 -0.63 -0.72
N ALA A 101 -20.30 0.65 -1.06
CA ALA A 101 -19.11 1.40 -0.68
C ALA A 101 -18.88 1.37 0.84
N LEU A 102 -19.97 1.57 1.60
CA LEU A 102 -19.90 1.55 3.06
C LEU A 102 -19.49 0.19 3.60
N GLU A 103 -20.11 -0.89 3.15
CA GLU A 103 -19.75 -2.26 3.57
C GLU A 103 -18.31 -2.61 3.22
N ASN A 104 -17.79 -2.16 2.07
CA ASN A 104 -16.37 -2.35 1.73
C ASN A 104 -15.44 -1.66 2.72
N VAL A 105 -15.78 -0.44 3.18
CA VAL A 105 -14.99 0.28 4.17
C VAL A 105 -15.09 -0.37 5.55
N GLU A 106 -16.20 -0.99 5.89
CA GLU A 106 -16.44 -1.68 7.16
C GLU A 106 -15.63 -3.00 7.30
N VAL A 107 -15.24 -3.64 6.19
CA VAL A 107 -14.57 -4.96 6.18
C VAL A 107 -13.40 -5.09 7.16
N PRO A 108 -12.41 -4.16 7.21
CA PRO A 108 -11.28 -4.32 8.12
C PRO A 108 -11.66 -4.26 9.59
N MET A 109 -12.76 -3.60 9.95
CA MET A 109 -13.22 -3.52 11.34
C MET A 109 -13.75 -4.85 11.86
N VAL A 110 -14.32 -5.69 10.98
CA VAL A 110 -14.80 -7.04 11.34
C VAL A 110 -13.66 -7.91 11.88
N TYR A 111 -12.44 -7.74 11.35
CA TYR A 111 -11.26 -8.52 11.75
C TYR A 111 -10.54 -7.96 12.99
N ASP A 112 -10.89 -6.77 13.49
CA ASP A 112 -10.31 -6.20 14.71
C ASP A 112 -10.97 -6.83 15.95
N GLN A 113 -12.09 -6.32 16.39
CA GLN A 113 -12.80 -6.82 17.59
C GLN A 113 -14.22 -7.29 17.28
N GLY A 114 -14.57 -7.45 16.01
CA GLY A 114 -15.92 -7.83 15.56
C GLY A 114 -16.95 -6.70 15.68
N LEU A 115 -16.55 -5.52 16.13
CA LEU A 115 -17.44 -4.37 16.29
C LEU A 115 -17.28 -3.42 15.10
N VAL A 116 -18.34 -3.29 14.31
CA VAL A 116 -18.38 -2.35 13.19
C VAL A 116 -18.90 -0.99 13.66
N ASP A 117 -18.02 0.02 13.59
CA ASP A 117 -18.42 1.41 13.83
C ASP A 117 -18.82 2.05 12.50
N ARG A 118 -20.12 2.01 12.21
CA ARG A 118 -20.68 2.56 10.98
C ARG A 118 -20.47 4.08 10.85
N LYS A 119 -20.46 4.82 11.95
CA LYS A 119 -20.20 6.28 11.93
C LYS A 119 -18.79 6.56 11.45
N ARG A 120 -17.82 5.77 11.90
CA ARG A 120 -16.44 5.86 11.48
C ARG A 120 -16.25 5.50 10.01
N ALA A 121 -17.00 4.50 9.50
CA ALA A 121 -16.99 4.14 8.08
C ALA A 121 -17.60 5.26 7.20
N VAL A 122 -18.70 5.88 7.63
CA VAL A 122 -19.28 7.03 6.94
C VAL A 122 -18.29 8.20 6.90
N ALA A 123 -17.66 8.55 8.03
CA ALA A 123 -16.66 9.62 8.08
C ALA A 123 -15.45 9.33 7.17
N ALA A 124 -15.04 8.06 7.03
CA ALA A 124 -13.99 7.67 6.10
C ALA A 124 -14.41 7.89 4.63
N LEU A 125 -15.67 7.62 4.28
CA LEU A 125 -16.21 7.92 2.94
C LEU A 125 -16.36 9.45 2.71
N GLU A 126 -16.78 10.20 3.72
CA GLU A 126 -16.83 11.69 3.65
C GLU A 126 -15.45 12.27 3.34
N ARG A 127 -14.42 11.76 3.99
CA ARG A 127 -13.02 12.19 3.78
C ARG A 127 -12.53 12.03 2.35
N VAL A 128 -13.03 11.03 1.62
CA VAL A 128 -12.70 10.80 0.21
C VAL A 128 -13.76 11.35 -0.76
N GLY A 129 -14.71 12.17 -0.26
CA GLY A 129 -15.75 12.82 -1.07
C GLY A 129 -16.85 11.88 -1.56
N LEU A 130 -17.11 10.77 -0.86
CA LEU A 130 -18.06 9.72 -1.28
C LEU A 130 -19.22 9.51 -0.29
N ALA A 131 -19.52 10.46 0.59
CA ALA A 131 -20.64 10.35 1.54
C ALA A 131 -21.97 10.03 0.84
N ALA A 132 -22.27 10.71 -0.28
CA ALA A 132 -23.51 10.49 -1.05
C ALA A 132 -23.54 9.15 -1.81
N ARG A 133 -22.38 8.44 -1.88
CA ARG A 133 -22.24 7.16 -2.56
C ARG A 133 -22.18 5.96 -1.61
N ALA A 134 -22.35 6.18 -0.30
CA ALA A 134 -22.19 5.14 0.73
C ALA A 134 -23.03 3.87 0.47
N SER A 135 -24.25 4.02 -0.06
CA SER A 135 -25.16 2.90 -0.36
C SER A 135 -25.02 2.34 -1.78
N HIS A 136 -24.16 2.89 -2.63
CA HIS A 136 -23.96 2.38 -3.99
C HIS A 136 -23.12 1.11 -3.95
N PHE A 137 -23.46 0.14 -4.78
CA PHE A 137 -22.64 -1.06 -5.00
C PHE A 137 -21.35 -0.69 -5.74
N SER A 138 -20.30 -1.49 -5.54
CA SER A 138 -19.01 -1.27 -6.21
C SER A 138 -19.13 -1.21 -7.75
N SER A 139 -20.08 -1.95 -8.33
CA SER A 139 -20.35 -1.95 -9.77
C SER A 139 -21.04 -0.68 -10.31
N GLU A 140 -21.60 0.15 -9.42
CA GLU A 140 -22.27 1.42 -9.76
C GLU A 140 -21.33 2.62 -9.69
N LEU A 141 -20.08 2.39 -9.23
CA LEU A 141 -19.06 3.41 -9.05
C LEU A 141 -18.10 3.48 -10.24
N SER A 142 -17.69 4.68 -10.62
CA SER A 142 -16.59 4.88 -11.56
C SER A 142 -15.28 4.31 -11.00
N GLY A 143 -14.27 4.07 -11.86
CA GLY A 143 -12.95 3.59 -11.42
C GLY A 143 -12.31 4.50 -10.36
N GLY A 144 -12.39 5.82 -10.53
CA GLY A 144 -11.89 6.78 -9.54
C GLY A 144 -12.65 6.73 -8.22
N GLU A 145 -14.00 6.57 -8.25
CA GLU A 145 -14.79 6.39 -7.03
C GLU A 145 -14.44 5.07 -6.33
N GLN A 146 -14.28 3.96 -7.08
CA GLN A 146 -13.86 2.67 -6.52
C GLN A 146 -12.50 2.78 -5.84
N GLN A 147 -11.54 3.47 -6.45
CA GLN A 147 -10.22 3.67 -5.84
C GLN A 147 -10.30 4.52 -4.58
N ARG A 148 -11.13 5.58 -4.56
CA ARG A 148 -11.34 6.36 -3.33
C ARG A 148 -12.02 5.55 -2.23
N VAL A 149 -12.93 4.62 -2.55
CA VAL A 149 -13.46 3.64 -1.56
C VAL A 149 -12.34 2.74 -1.04
N ALA A 150 -11.44 2.26 -1.92
CA ALA A 150 -10.28 1.45 -1.52
C ALA A 150 -9.33 2.24 -0.59
N VAL A 151 -9.12 3.54 -0.85
CA VAL A 151 -8.37 4.44 0.05
C VAL A 151 -9.07 4.57 1.40
N ALA A 152 -10.39 4.83 1.44
CA ALA A 152 -11.15 4.93 2.69
C ALA A 152 -11.06 3.63 3.50
N ARG A 153 -11.21 2.48 2.83
CA ARG A 153 -11.04 1.15 3.44
C ARG A 153 -9.65 0.94 4.02
N ALA A 154 -8.61 1.35 3.29
CA ALA A 154 -7.22 1.23 3.75
C ALA A 154 -6.97 2.03 5.04
N LEU A 155 -7.68 3.13 5.24
CA LEU A 155 -7.47 4.05 6.35
C LEU A 155 -8.34 3.77 7.58
N ILE A 156 -9.35 2.89 7.48
CA ILE A 156 -10.38 2.74 8.51
C ILE A 156 -9.82 2.33 9.88
N ASN A 157 -8.79 1.50 9.92
CA ASN A 157 -8.12 1.08 11.16
C ASN A 157 -6.97 2.01 11.57
N ASN A 158 -6.88 3.20 10.97
CA ASN A 158 -5.86 4.18 11.31
C ASN A 158 -4.42 3.63 11.20
N PRO A 159 -4.04 2.99 10.06
CA PRO A 159 -2.77 2.30 9.92
C PRO A 159 -1.59 3.26 10.00
N ALA A 160 -0.46 2.77 10.50
CA ALA A 160 0.80 3.52 10.53
C ALA A 160 1.49 3.53 9.15
N LEU A 161 1.23 2.51 8.33
CA LEU A 161 1.80 2.32 6.99
C LEU A 161 0.70 2.17 5.95
N VAL A 162 0.81 2.92 4.86
CA VAL A 162 0.00 2.74 3.64
C VAL A 162 0.87 2.17 2.54
N LEU A 163 0.49 1.01 2.02
CA LEU A 163 1.11 0.35 0.87
C LEU A 163 0.21 0.53 -0.35
N ALA A 164 0.70 1.23 -1.36
CA ALA A 164 -0.02 1.51 -2.60
C ALA A 164 0.68 0.83 -3.79
N ASP A 165 0.01 -0.15 -4.40
CA ASP A 165 0.49 -0.88 -5.57
C ASP A 165 -0.17 -0.33 -6.82
N GLU A 166 0.57 0.42 -7.63
CA GLU A 166 0.10 1.07 -8.88
C GLU A 166 -1.27 1.75 -8.71
N PRO A 167 -1.45 2.65 -7.71
CA PRO A 167 -2.77 3.12 -7.27
C PRO A 167 -3.55 3.90 -8.34
N THR A 168 -2.89 4.31 -9.42
CA THR A 168 -3.47 5.07 -10.53
C THR A 168 -3.51 4.29 -11.85
N GLY A 169 -2.98 3.07 -11.88
CA GLY A 169 -2.74 2.31 -13.12
C GLY A 169 -4.01 1.96 -13.93
N ASN A 170 -5.18 1.96 -13.30
CA ASN A 170 -6.48 1.69 -13.95
C ASN A 170 -7.39 2.94 -14.00
N LEU A 171 -6.83 4.13 -13.82
CA LEU A 171 -7.58 5.39 -13.74
C LEU A 171 -7.28 6.30 -14.92
N ASP A 172 -8.23 7.14 -15.27
CA ASP A 172 -7.95 8.30 -16.11
C ASP A 172 -7.06 9.32 -15.37
N LEU A 173 -6.51 10.26 -16.12
CA LEU A 173 -5.54 11.21 -15.59
C LEU A 173 -6.09 12.07 -14.44
N ASN A 174 -7.38 12.47 -14.51
CA ASN A 174 -7.99 13.32 -13.49
C ASN A 174 -8.24 12.53 -12.20
N ALA A 175 -8.85 11.35 -12.31
CA ALA A 175 -9.07 10.45 -11.17
C ALA A 175 -7.72 10.04 -10.53
N GLY A 176 -6.68 9.80 -11.34
CA GLY A 176 -5.34 9.51 -10.85
C GLY A 176 -4.76 10.66 -10.02
N ARG A 177 -4.91 11.91 -10.48
CA ARG A 177 -4.46 13.09 -9.73
C ARG A 177 -5.20 13.25 -8.40
N GLU A 178 -6.52 13.00 -8.38
CA GLU A 178 -7.31 13.05 -7.13
C GLU A 178 -6.82 12.03 -6.11
N VAL A 179 -6.53 10.79 -6.54
CA VAL A 179 -6.00 9.74 -5.67
C VAL A 179 -4.61 10.12 -5.15
N MET A 180 -3.72 10.66 -6.00
CA MET A 180 -2.39 11.10 -5.56
C MET A 180 -2.45 12.30 -4.63
N ALA A 181 -3.41 13.21 -4.81
CA ALA A 181 -3.66 14.31 -3.89
C ALA A 181 -4.08 13.78 -2.50
N LEU A 182 -4.99 12.79 -2.43
CA LEU A 182 -5.37 12.14 -1.17
C LEU A 182 -4.16 11.49 -0.48
N LEU A 183 -3.28 10.80 -1.21
CA LEU A 183 -2.06 10.21 -0.65
C LEU A 183 -1.11 11.29 -0.12
N SER A 184 -0.98 12.40 -0.85
CA SER A 184 -0.15 13.54 -0.40
C SER A 184 -0.70 14.20 0.87
N ASP A 185 -2.03 14.30 1.00
CA ASP A 185 -2.66 14.80 2.22
C ASP A 185 -2.39 13.89 3.41
N LEU A 186 -2.50 12.57 3.21
CA LEU A 186 -2.15 11.57 4.22
C LEU A 186 -0.69 11.67 4.67
N HIS A 187 0.22 11.87 3.72
CA HIS A 187 1.64 12.09 4.04
C HIS A 187 1.84 13.36 4.86
N ARG A 188 1.19 14.48 4.49
CA ARG A 188 1.24 15.74 5.26
C ARG A 188 0.68 15.59 6.68
N GLU A 189 -0.24 14.66 6.91
CA GLU A 189 -0.73 14.28 8.24
C GLU A 189 0.24 13.37 9.02
N GLY A 190 1.41 13.04 8.46
CA GLY A 190 2.44 12.24 9.09
C GLY A 190 2.34 10.73 8.83
N ARG A 191 1.52 10.28 7.86
CA ARG A 191 1.46 8.86 7.48
C ARG A 191 2.71 8.44 6.72
N THR A 192 3.17 7.23 6.98
CA THR A 192 4.20 6.59 6.17
C THR A 192 3.54 5.97 4.95
N ILE A 193 4.03 6.30 3.75
CA ILE A 193 3.48 5.79 2.49
C ILE A 193 4.60 5.12 1.70
N LEU A 194 4.35 3.91 1.26
CA LEU A 194 5.17 3.22 0.29
C LEU A 194 4.34 2.98 -0.97
N LEU A 195 4.80 3.59 -2.04
CA LEU A 195 4.17 3.56 -3.35
C LEU A 195 4.99 2.66 -4.28
N VAL A 196 4.37 1.67 -4.88
CA VAL A 196 4.97 0.90 -5.98
C VAL A 196 4.41 1.46 -7.28
N THR A 197 5.29 1.88 -8.18
CA THR A 197 4.88 2.36 -9.51
C THR A 197 6.02 2.25 -10.52
N HIS A 198 5.66 2.20 -11.80
CA HIS A 198 6.58 2.34 -12.92
C HIS A 198 6.41 3.70 -13.64
N ASP A 199 5.43 4.50 -13.22
CA ASP A 199 5.15 5.84 -13.77
C ASP A 199 5.99 6.90 -13.03
N ASP A 200 6.80 7.64 -13.78
CA ASP A 200 7.67 8.69 -13.27
C ASP A 200 6.88 9.87 -12.67
N ALA A 201 5.74 10.22 -13.25
CA ALA A 201 4.90 11.31 -12.76
C ALA A 201 4.25 10.97 -11.42
N VAL A 202 3.90 9.68 -11.23
CA VAL A 202 3.34 9.16 -9.98
C VAL A 202 4.45 9.03 -8.92
N ALA A 203 5.64 8.56 -9.30
CA ALA A 203 6.78 8.46 -8.39
C ALA A 203 7.22 9.84 -7.86
N ALA A 204 7.10 10.90 -8.67
CA ALA A 204 7.49 12.26 -8.30
C ALA A 204 6.72 12.83 -7.07
N TYR A 205 5.63 12.21 -6.63
CA TYR A 205 4.95 12.57 -5.38
C TYR A 205 5.73 12.11 -4.13
N ALA A 206 6.63 11.13 -4.27
CA ALA A 206 7.46 10.66 -3.18
C ALA A 206 8.72 11.53 -3.02
N SER A 207 9.22 11.62 -1.80
CA SER A 207 10.47 12.33 -1.50
C SER A 207 11.71 11.44 -1.63
N ARG A 208 11.53 10.13 -1.88
CA ARG A 208 12.61 9.15 -1.97
C ARG A 208 12.24 8.02 -2.92
N ASP A 209 13.17 7.63 -3.77
CA ASP A 209 13.04 6.51 -4.71
C ASP A 209 13.97 5.37 -4.32
N ILE A 210 13.41 4.16 -4.24
CA ILE A 210 14.15 2.91 -4.15
C ILE A 210 13.97 2.16 -5.47
N ILE A 211 15.05 1.90 -6.18
CA ILE A 211 15.00 1.25 -7.49
C ILE A 211 15.39 -0.22 -7.33
N LEU A 212 14.45 -1.12 -7.69
CA LEU A 212 14.68 -2.55 -7.77
C LEU A 212 15.02 -2.98 -9.20
N ARG A 213 16.04 -3.83 -9.32
CA ARG A 213 16.40 -4.52 -10.55
C ARG A 213 16.82 -5.96 -10.22
N ASP A 214 16.24 -6.94 -10.92
CA ASP A 214 16.57 -8.37 -10.79
C ASP A 214 16.57 -8.88 -9.34
N GLY A 215 15.63 -8.39 -8.53
CA GLY A 215 15.45 -8.76 -7.13
C GLY A 215 16.35 -8.03 -6.14
N SER A 216 17.19 -7.09 -6.58
CA SER A 216 18.10 -6.31 -5.72
C SER A 216 17.81 -4.82 -5.74
N VAL A 217 18.13 -4.12 -4.66
CA VAL A 217 18.14 -2.65 -4.64
C VAL A 217 19.39 -2.16 -5.35
N VAL A 218 19.23 -1.42 -6.44
CA VAL A 218 20.34 -0.85 -7.21
C VAL A 218 20.53 0.64 -6.94
N SER A 219 19.53 1.29 -6.37
CA SER A 219 19.58 2.72 -6.05
C SER A 219 18.60 3.04 -4.92
N ASP A 220 18.97 3.97 -4.06
CA ASP A 220 18.17 4.50 -2.96
C ASP A 220 18.51 5.98 -2.82
N HIS A 221 17.64 6.85 -3.32
CA HIS A 221 17.87 8.29 -3.41
C HIS A 221 16.76 9.08 -2.76
N THR A 222 17.13 10.02 -1.89
CA THR A 222 16.21 11.03 -1.38
C THR A 222 16.30 12.26 -2.27
N HIS A 223 15.16 12.73 -2.77
CA HIS A 223 15.07 13.96 -3.52
C HIS A 223 14.94 15.15 -2.56
N ALA A 224 15.58 16.28 -2.89
CA ALA A 224 15.22 17.53 -2.25
C ALA A 224 13.75 17.81 -2.60
N THR A 225 12.90 17.97 -1.60
CA THR A 225 11.44 18.10 -1.76
C THR A 225 11.15 19.30 -2.68
N SER A 226 10.92 19.05 -3.95
CA SER A 226 10.20 19.99 -4.79
C SER A 226 8.73 19.81 -4.45
N LEU A 227 8.24 20.62 -3.52
CA LEU A 227 6.80 20.82 -3.38
C LEU A 227 6.29 21.24 -4.75
N VAL A 228 5.56 20.36 -5.41
CA VAL A 228 4.78 20.74 -6.59
C VAL A 228 3.70 21.67 -6.06
N GLU A 229 4.03 22.97 -6.00
CA GLU A 229 3.03 24.01 -5.76
C GLU A 229 2.01 23.88 -6.87
N GLY A 230 0.82 23.44 -6.50
CA GLY A 230 -0.32 23.38 -7.39
C GLY A 230 -0.58 24.77 -7.96
N THR A 231 -0.30 24.93 -9.24
CA THR A 231 -0.78 26.09 -10.01
C THR A 231 -2.31 26.09 -9.91
N ARG A 232 -2.83 27.15 -9.35
CA ARG A 232 -4.27 27.49 -9.23
C ARG A 232 -4.94 27.56 -10.58
#